data_06481fc21dc3d7f06ff85f57110af035
#
_entry.id   06481fc21dc3d7f06ff85f57110af035
#
_cell.length_a   1.000
_cell.length_b   1.000
_cell.length_c   1.000
_cell.angle_alpha   90.00
_cell.angle_beta   90.00
_cell.angle_gamma   90.00
#
_symmetry.space_group_name_H-M   'P 1'
#
loop_
_entity.id
_entity.type
_entity.pdbx_description
1 polymer ?
#
loop_
_entity_poly.entity_id
_entity_poly.type
_entity_poly.pdbx_seq_one_letter_code
_entity_poly.pdbx_strand_id
1 'polypeptide(L)'
;MDQNEIILGKGISGVNFGMIQAEVEKILGKADEVGEYSLSPSENSITLFYNSKGLSFTFESVDQFRLSYISIYHTQYHIFNFIKIGLSKRNLLDELELFQLGKPEFEKADSEEFPTHELIYFPNENLHLWLDDGKISEIQFGPFWEDMKTIVWED
;
A
#
# COMPACT_ATOMS: atom_id res chain seq x y z
N MET A 1 7.10 -18.57 7.79
CA MET A 1 6.89 -17.13 7.51
C MET A 1 5.51 -16.94 6.90
N ASP A 2 4.74 -16.00 7.42
CA ASP A 2 3.38 -15.75 6.94
C ASP A 2 3.41 -14.95 5.64
N GLN A 3 2.96 -15.56 4.54
CA GLN A 3 2.91 -14.91 3.22
C GLN A 3 1.87 -13.79 3.16
N ASN A 4 0.93 -13.77 4.12
CA ASN A 4 -0.14 -12.78 4.16
C ASN A 4 0.18 -11.59 5.06
N GLU A 5 1.33 -11.63 5.74
CA GLU A 5 1.73 -10.53 6.60
C GLU A 5 2.32 -9.38 5.79
N ILE A 6 1.77 -8.19 6.02
CA ILE A 6 2.28 -6.94 5.46
C ILE A 6 3.41 -6.47 6.37
N ILE A 7 4.59 -6.25 5.80
CA ILE A 7 5.73 -5.73 6.57
C ILE A 7 5.97 -4.30 6.13
N LEU A 8 5.58 -3.36 6.98
CA LEU A 8 5.67 -1.92 6.66
C LEU A 8 7.10 -1.54 6.29
N GLY A 9 7.24 -0.74 5.26
CA GLY A 9 8.52 -0.30 4.74
C GLY A 9 9.28 -1.34 3.93
N LYS A 10 8.80 -2.58 3.90
CA LYS A 10 9.52 -3.68 3.25
C LYS A 10 8.75 -4.33 2.11
N GLY A 11 7.56 -4.84 2.35
CA GLY A 11 6.79 -5.51 1.29
C GLY A 11 5.81 -6.56 1.79
N ILE A 12 5.49 -7.50 0.91
CA ILE A 12 4.54 -8.58 1.20
C ILE A 12 4.81 -9.78 0.28
N SER A 13 4.55 -10.99 0.78
CA SER A 13 4.60 -12.23 -0.02
C SER A 13 5.95 -12.46 -0.72
N GLY A 14 7.03 -12.01 -0.10
CA GLY A 14 8.37 -12.15 -0.67
C GLY A 14 8.76 -11.04 -1.64
N VAL A 15 7.85 -10.12 -1.94
CA VAL A 15 8.10 -8.97 -2.81
C VAL A 15 8.50 -7.79 -1.93
N ASN A 16 9.65 -7.18 -2.24
CA ASN A 16 10.19 -6.07 -1.45
C ASN A 16 10.25 -4.79 -2.29
N PHE A 17 10.06 -3.65 -1.62
CA PHE A 17 10.24 -2.35 -2.26
C PHE A 17 11.65 -2.24 -2.84
N GLY A 18 11.76 -1.58 -3.98
CA GLY A 18 13.00 -1.45 -4.70
C GLY A 18 13.23 -2.49 -5.78
N MET A 19 12.42 -3.56 -5.80
CA MET A 19 12.47 -4.56 -6.87
C MET A 19 12.00 -3.96 -8.19
N ILE A 20 12.55 -4.45 -9.29
CA ILE A 20 12.06 -4.09 -10.62
C ILE A 20 10.92 -5.03 -11.02
N GLN A 21 10.18 -4.67 -12.06
CA GLN A 21 9.03 -5.42 -12.54
C GLN A 21 9.35 -6.90 -12.77
N ALA A 22 10.45 -7.19 -13.43
CA ALA A 22 10.85 -8.57 -13.75
C ALA A 22 11.05 -9.42 -12.49
N GLU A 23 11.57 -8.82 -11.42
CA GLU A 23 11.78 -9.53 -10.16
C GLU A 23 10.47 -9.89 -9.48
N VAL A 24 9.49 -8.97 -9.50
CA VAL A 24 8.16 -9.22 -8.95
C VAL A 24 7.47 -10.35 -9.73
N GLU A 25 7.53 -10.30 -11.06
CA GLU A 25 6.91 -11.33 -11.90
C GLU A 25 7.58 -12.70 -11.72
N LYS A 26 8.87 -12.70 -11.38
CA LYS A 26 9.58 -13.96 -11.10
C LYS A 26 9.05 -14.61 -9.82
N ILE A 27 8.67 -13.80 -8.83
CA ILE A 27 8.17 -14.30 -7.55
C ILE A 27 6.70 -14.69 -7.62
N LEU A 28 5.87 -13.84 -8.23
CA LEU A 28 4.41 -13.99 -8.22
C LEU A 28 3.83 -14.55 -9.52
N GLY A 29 4.63 -14.64 -10.56
CA GLY A 29 4.15 -15.03 -11.88
C GLY A 29 3.65 -13.82 -12.65
N LYS A 30 3.06 -14.09 -13.82
CA LYS A 30 2.54 -13.04 -14.70
C LYS A 30 1.33 -12.35 -14.06
N ALA A 31 1.29 -11.02 -14.13
CA ALA A 31 0.15 -10.26 -13.63
C ALA A 31 -1.10 -10.52 -14.47
N ASP A 32 -2.26 -10.38 -13.83
CA ASP A 32 -3.55 -10.52 -14.52
C ASP A 32 -3.76 -9.38 -15.51
N GLU A 33 -3.34 -8.17 -15.14
CA GLU A 33 -3.41 -6.97 -15.97
C GLU A 33 -2.20 -6.09 -15.71
N VAL A 34 -1.83 -5.29 -16.71
CA VAL A 34 -0.76 -4.29 -16.59
C VAL A 34 -1.33 -2.95 -17.00
N GLY A 35 -1.21 -1.95 -16.13
CA GLY A 35 -1.61 -0.58 -16.42
C GLY A 35 -0.41 0.31 -16.60
N GLU A 36 -0.46 1.19 -17.59
CA GLU A 36 0.59 2.19 -17.80
C GLU A 36 -0.08 3.56 -17.72
N TYR A 37 0.49 4.43 -16.89
CA TYR A 37 -0.09 5.74 -16.61
C TYR A 37 0.94 6.84 -16.81
N SER A 38 0.53 7.95 -17.40
CA SER A 38 1.36 9.13 -17.55
C SER A 38 0.81 10.23 -16.66
N LEU A 39 1.59 10.63 -15.65
CA LEU A 39 1.22 11.67 -14.70
C LEU A 39 1.59 13.06 -15.24
N SER A 40 2.64 13.13 -16.07
CA SER A 40 3.11 14.33 -16.74
C SER A 40 3.98 13.86 -17.90
N PRO A 41 4.46 14.79 -18.78
CA PRO A 41 5.35 14.38 -19.87
C PRO A 41 6.61 13.66 -19.43
N SER A 42 7.05 13.88 -18.17
CA SER A 42 8.28 13.29 -17.64
C SER A 42 8.04 12.25 -16.55
N GLU A 43 6.80 12.04 -16.14
CA GLU A 43 6.49 11.12 -15.05
C GLU A 43 5.49 10.04 -15.47
N ASN A 44 5.94 8.80 -15.43
CA ASN A 44 5.14 7.64 -15.81
C ASN A 44 5.13 6.61 -14.71
N SER A 45 4.12 5.76 -14.70
CA SER A 45 4.06 4.63 -13.78
C SER A 45 3.53 3.38 -14.48
N ILE A 46 3.93 2.23 -13.97
CA ILE A 46 3.45 0.92 -14.41
C ILE A 46 2.88 0.22 -13.19
N THR A 47 1.67 -0.32 -13.30
CA THR A 47 1.05 -1.08 -12.22
C THR A 47 0.77 -2.50 -12.69
N LEU A 48 1.24 -3.47 -11.92
CA LEU A 48 0.91 -4.89 -12.12
C LEU A 48 -0.26 -5.23 -11.22
N PHE A 49 -1.37 -5.68 -11.83
CA PHE A 49 -2.56 -6.06 -11.10
C PHE A 49 -2.64 -7.58 -10.98
N TYR A 50 -2.61 -8.06 -9.74
CA TYR A 50 -2.83 -9.47 -9.41
C TYR A 50 -4.21 -9.59 -8.79
N ASN A 51 -5.24 -9.40 -9.61
CA ASN A 51 -6.64 -9.32 -9.15
C ASN A 51 -7.08 -10.56 -8.38
N SER A 52 -6.63 -11.73 -8.79
CA SER A 52 -6.95 -12.98 -8.10
C SER A 52 -6.35 -13.05 -6.69
N LYS A 53 -5.28 -12.29 -6.45
CA LYS A 53 -4.62 -12.22 -5.14
C LYS A 53 -5.03 -10.99 -4.34
N GLY A 54 -5.76 -10.05 -4.96
CA GLY A 54 -6.14 -8.81 -4.31
C GLY A 54 -4.96 -7.87 -4.05
N LEU A 55 -3.96 -7.88 -4.93
CA LEU A 55 -2.74 -7.07 -4.81
C LEU A 55 -2.48 -6.29 -6.09
N SER A 56 -1.90 -5.10 -5.95
CA SER A 56 -1.31 -4.40 -7.08
C SER A 56 0.03 -3.79 -6.68
N PHE A 57 0.95 -3.73 -7.63
CA PHE A 57 2.32 -3.26 -7.43
C PHE A 57 2.62 -2.16 -8.42
N THR A 58 3.02 -0.99 -7.94
CA THR A 58 3.27 0.18 -8.79
C THR A 58 4.73 0.57 -8.81
N PHE A 59 5.24 0.80 -10.03
CA PHE A 59 6.63 1.16 -10.32
C PHE A 59 6.62 2.53 -10.97
N GLU A 60 7.25 3.52 -10.33
CA GLU A 60 7.24 4.89 -10.84
C GLU A 60 8.57 5.28 -11.48
N SER A 61 8.50 6.03 -12.59
CA SER A 61 9.70 6.47 -13.32
C SER A 61 10.60 7.33 -12.46
N VAL A 62 10.05 8.13 -11.54
CA VAL A 62 10.84 8.95 -10.62
C VAL A 62 11.70 8.10 -9.69
N ASP A 63 11.35 6.84 -9.50
CA ASP A 63 12.09 5.87 -8.70
C ASP A 63 12.82 4.86 -9.59
N GLN A 64 13.05 5.20 -10.86
CA GLN A 64 13.72 4.34 -11.83
C GLN A 64 12.98 3.02 -12.05
N PHE A 65 11.64 3.06 -11.99
CA PHE A 65 10.76 1.91 -12.12
C PHE A 65 11.07 0.79 -11.13
N ARG A 66 11.51 1.16 -9.92
CA ARG A 66 11.59 0.26 -8.79
C ARG A 66 10.23 0.26 -8.09
N LEU A 67 9.90 -0.83 -7.42
CA LEU A 67 8.61 -0.94 -6.73
C LEU A 67 8.46 0.19 -5.72
N SER A 68 7.49 1.07 -5.97
CA SER A 68 7.30 2.30 -5.23
C SER A 68 6.19 2.20 -4.19
N TYR A 69 5.13 1.45 -4.47
CA TYR A 69 4.10 1.16 -3.47
C TYR A 69 3.27 -0.05 -3.85
N ILE A 70 2.58 -0.59 -2.85
CA ILE A 70 1.74 -1.78 -2.95
C ILE A 70 0.36 -1.43 -2.44
N SER A 71 -0.69 -1.87 -3.16
CA SER A 71 -2.08 -1.72 -2.73
C SER A 71 -2.70 -3.09 -2.48
N ILE A 72 -3.52 -3.18 -1.45
CA ILE A 72 -4.11 -4.42 -0.96
C ILE A 72 -5.62 -4.26 -0.86
N TYR A 73 -6.37 -5.24 -1.39
CA TYR A 73 -7.81 -5.19 -1.48
C TYR A 73 -8.53 -6.39 -0.87
N HIS A 74 -7.81 -7.45 -0.45
CA HIS A 74 -8.39 -8.68 0.11
C HIS A 74 -8.18 -8.78 1.62
N THR A 75 -9.14 -9.44 2.30
CA THR A 75 -9.15 -9.58 3.75
C THR A 75 -8.09 -10.51 4.31
N GLN A 76 -7.45 -11.32 3.46
CA GLN A 76 -6.45 -12.30 3.90
C GLN A 76 -5.16 -11.68 4.38
N TYR A 77 -4.84 -10.46 3.95
CA TYR A 77 -3.60 -9.79 4.31
C TYR A 77 -3.78 -8.96 5.57
N HIS A 78 -2.73 -8.83 6.36
CA HIS A 78 -2.83 -8.13 7.64
C HIS A 78 -1.51 -7.45 8.05
N ILE A 79 -1.64 -6.42 8.88
CA ILE A 79 -0.53 -5.77 9.56
C ILE A 79 -0.70 -6.14 11.04
N PHE A 80 0.32 -6.75 11.64
CA PHE A 80 0.33 -7.15 13.07
C PHE A 80 -0.85 -8.05 13.47
N ASN A 81 -1.35 -8.86 12.54
CA ASN A 81 -2.53 -9.72 12.75
C ASN A 81 -3.81 -8.96 13.13
N PHE A 82 -3.85 -7.66 12.91
CA PHE A 82 -4.98 -6.83 13.33
C PHE A 82 -5.52 -5.93 12.22
N ILE A 83 -4.66 -5.11 11.60
CA ILE A 83 -5.11 -4.16 10.57
C ILE A 83 -5.29 -4.92 9.25
N LYS A 84 -6.53 -4.91 8.74
CA LYS A 84 -6.87 -5.63 7.50
C LYS A 84 -8.11 -5.01 6.87
N ILE A 85 -8.35 -5.39 5.62
CA ILE A 85 -9.55 -4.96 4.90
C ILE A 85 -10.79 -5.39 5.70
N GLY A 86 -11.74 -4.50 5.85
CA GLY A 86 -12.97 -4.74 6.59
C GLY A 86 -12.94 -4.29 8.05
N LEU A 87 -11.78 -3.98 8.61
CA LEU A 87 -11.67 -3.49 9.98
C LEU A 87 -12.36 -2.13 10.09
N SER A 88 -13.17 -1.95 11.15
CA SER A 88 -13.85 -0.67 11.36
C SER A 88 -12.89 0.39 11.88
N LYS A 89 -13.17 1.65 11.53
CA LYS A 89 -12.40 2.80 12.02
C LYS A 89 -12.37 2.82 13.55
N ARG A 90 -13.52 2.55 14.18
CA ARG A 90 -13.63 2.53 15.62
C ARG A 90 -12.68 1.52 16.26
N ASN A 91 -12.69 0.29 15.78
CA ASN A 91 -11.82 -0.75 16.33
C ASN A 91 -10.34 -0.45 16.07
N LEU A 92 -10.03 0.11 14.92
CA LEU A 92 -8.66 0.53 14.61
C LEU A 92 -8.18 1.57 15.61
N LEU A 93 -8.96 2.63 15.83
CA LEU A 93 -8.55 3.72 16.71
C LEU A 93 -8.50 3.31 18.19
N ASP A 94 -9.38 2.38 18.61
CA ASP A 94 -9.40 1.89 19.98
C ASP A 94 -8.11 1.15 20.37
N GLU A 95 -7.46 0.48 19.40
CA GLU A 95 -6.28 -0.34 19.67
C GLU A 95 -4.99 0.18 19.04
N LEU A 96 -5.06 1.37 18.47
CA LEU A 96 -3.92 1.92 17.71
C LEU A 96 -2.65 2.07 18.55
N GLU A 97 -2.79 2.43 19.82
CA GLU A 97 -1.64 2.62 20.71
C GLU A 97 -0.82 1.36 20.95
N LEU A 98 -1.45 0.19 20.77
CA LEU A 98 -0.77 -1.09 21.00
C LEU A 98 0.31 -1.39 19.94
N PHE A 99 0.25 -0.74 18.79
CA PHE A 99 1.11 -1.05 17.66
C PHE A 99 2.26 -0.08 17.46
N GLN A 100 2.36 0.94 18.30
CA GLN A 100 3.45 1.92 18.28
C GLN A 100 3.66 2.56 16.89
N LEU A 101 2.57 2.74 16.15
CA LEU A 101 2.61 3.48 14.89
C LEU A 101 2.77 4.97 15.19
N GLY A 102 3.32 5.70 14.24
CA GLY A 102 3.44 7.15 14.36
C GLY A 102 2.06 7.81 14.41
N LYS A 103 2.07 9.13 14.55
CA LYS A 103 0.83 9.89 14.63
C LYS A 103 0.11 9.90 13.29
N PRO A 104 -1.17 9.49 13.23
CA PRO A 104 -1.92 9.50 11.98
C PRO A 104 -2.46 10.89 11.64
N GLU A 105 -2.69 11.10 10.34
CA GLU A 105 -3.41 12.25 9.82
C GLU A 105 -4.71 11.75 9.21
N PHE A 106 -5.76 12.54 9.34
CA PHE A 106 -7.10 12.17 8.89
C PHE A 106 -7.54 13.12 7.79
N GLU A 107 -8.08 12.58 6.71
CA GLU A 107 -8.57 13.37 5.59
C GLU A 107 -9.85 12.76 5.08
N LYS A 108 -10.86 13.62 4.84
CA LYS A 108 -12.08 13.17 4.20
C LYS A 108 -11.92 13.35 2.70
N ALA A 109 -12.05 12.24 1.98
CA ALA A 109 -11.95 12.21 0.52
C ALA A 109 -13.33 11.99 -0.10
N ASP A 110 -14.38 12.34 0.64
CA ASP A 110 -15.76 12.11 0.19
C ASP A 110 -16.11 13.00 -1.01
N SER A 111 -16.96 12.45 -1.87
CA SER A 111 -17.46 13.11 -3.07
C SER A 111 -18.88 12.63 -3.31
N GLU A 112 -19.55 13.16 -4.35
CA GLU A 112 -20.89 12.69 -4.70
C GLU A 112 -20.89 11.21 -5.03
N GLU A 113 -19.81 10.73 -5.69
CA GLU A 113 -19.66 9.32 -6.06
C GLU A 113 -19.28 8.46 -4.87
N PHE A 114 -18.47 8.99 -3.94
CA PHE A 114 -17.97 8.24 -2.77
C PHE A 114 -18.21 9.06 -1.50
N PRO A 115 -19.48 9.15 -1.05
CA PRO A 115 -19.83 10.07 0.03
C PRO A 115 -19.26 9.72 1.41
N THR A 116 -18.76 8.48 1.61
CA THR A 116 -18.21 8.06 2.90
C THR A 116 -16.72 7.77 2.82
N HIS A 117 -16.05 8.18 1.75
CA HIS A 117 -14.63 7.88 1.55
C HIS A 117 -13.76 8.72 2.49
N GLU A 118 -12.83 8.07 3.18
CA GLU A 118 -11.91 8.72 4.12
C GLU A 118 -10.51 8.12 3.98
N LEU A 119 -9.50 8.88 4.39
CA LEU A 119 -8.12 8.43 4.44
C LEU A 119 -7.56 8.60 5.85
N ILE A 120 -6.94 7.55 6.37
CA ILE A 120 -6.12 7.64 7.56
C ILE A 120 -4.69 7.37 7.10
N TYR A 121 -3.83 8.37 7.27
CA TYR A 121 -2.46 8.33 6.76
C TYR A 121 -1.45 8.36 7.88
N PHE A 122 -0.49 7.44 7.84
CA PHE A 122 0.62 7.37 8.79
C PHE A 122 1.90 7.76 8.06
N PRO A 123 2.31 9.03 8.11
CA PRO A 123 3.48 9.47 7.34
C PRO A 123 4.78 8.77 7.72
N ASN A 124 4.98 8.48 9.01
CA ASN A 124 6.21 7.81 9.44
C ASN A 124 6.36 6.41 8.87
N GLU A 125 5.25 5.71 8.69
CA GLU A 125 5.24 4.34 8.16
C GLU A 125 4.93 4.26 6.68
N ASN A 126 4.68 5.41 6.04
CA ASN A 126 4.24 5.48 4.63
C ASN A 126 3.07 4.53 4.39
N LEU A 127 2.05 4.64 5.25
CA LEU A 127 0.88 3.77 5.25
C LEU A 127 -0.38 4.59 5.05
N HIS A 128 -1.16 4.22 4.04
CA HIS A 128 -2.45 4.83 3.74
C HIS A 128 -3.55 3.79 3.94
N LEU A 129 -4.52 4.10 4.80
CA LEU A 129 -5.69 3.26 5.01
C LEU A 129 -6.89 4.01 4.44
N TRP A 130 -7.41 3.52 3.33
CA TRP A 130 -8.61 4.09 2.70
C TRP A 130 -9.84 3.39 3.27
N LEU A 131 -10.84 4.18 3.65
CA LEU A 131 -12.06 3.67 4.26
C LEU A 131 -13.29 4.07 3.46
N ASP A 132 -14.27 3.18 3.44
CA ASP A 132 -15.59 3.44 2.90
C ASP A 132 -16.60 2.94 3.92
N ASP A 133 -17.61 3.74 4.24
CA ASP A 133 -18.62 3.42 5.26
C ASP A 133 -17.98 3.04 6.61
N GLY A 134 -16.87 3.69 6.96
CA GLY A 134 -16.19 3.47 8.23
C GLY A 134 -15.42 2.19 8.35
N LYS A 135 -15.13 1.51 7.22
CA LYS A 135 -14.34 0.27 7.20
C LYS A 135 -13.21 0.39 6.19
N ILE A 136 -12.07 -0.24 6.51
CA ILE A 136 -10.93 -0.24 5.61
C ILE A 136 -11.29 -0.98 4.32
N SER A 137 -11.16 -0.30 3.18
CA SER A 137 -11.44 -0.87 1.86
C SER A 137 -10.18 -1.09 1.03
N GLU A 138 -9.11 -0.35 1.32
CA GLU A 138 -7.83 -0.50 0.63
C GLU A 138 -6.70 -0.15 1.59
N ILE A 139 -5.63 -0.95 1.57
CA ILE A 139 -4.39 -0.65 2.29
C ILE A 139 -3.33 -0.36 1.24
N GLN A 140 -2.72 0.83 1.31
CA GLN A 140 -1.65 1.21 0.40
C GLN A 140 -0.44 1.60 1.22
N PHE A 141 0.73 1.05 0.90
CA PHE A 141 1.93 1.36 1.65
C PHE A 141 3.15 1.38 0.73
N GLY A 142 4.19 2.06 1.19
CA GLY A 142 5.42 2.23 0.42
C GLY A 142 6.65 2.10 1.31
N PRO A 143 7.85 2.30 0.72
CA PRO A 143 9.09 2.22 1.49
C PRO A 143 9.17 3.37 2.49
N PHE A 144 9.98 3.20 3.53
CA PHE A 144 10.21 4.27 4.50
C PHE A 144 11.05 5.37 3.86
N TRP A 145 10.85 6.60 4.32
CA TRP A 145 11.66 7.74 3.93
C TRP A 145 12.69 7.99 5.01
N GLU A 146 13.95 8.15 4.61
CA GLU A 146 15.03 8.50 5.55
C GLU A 146 14.85 9.94 6.04
N ASP A 147 14.44 10.78 5.09
CA ASP A 147 14.00 12.14 5.36
C ASP A 147 12.81 12.40 4.43
N MET A 148 12.33 13.62 4.32
CA MET A 148 11.17 13.92 3.49
C MET A 148 11.40 13.70 1.99
N LYS A 149 12.61 13.32 1.57
CA LYS A 149 13.00 13.24 0.15
C LYS A 149 13.68 11.94 -0.25
N THR A 150 14.26 11.21 0.69
CA THR A 150 15.10 10.05 0.39
C THR A 150 14.43 8.76 0.85
N ILE A 151 14.20 7.87 -0.11
CA ILE A 151 13.60 6.55 0.16
C ILE A 151 14.66 5.62 0.70
N VAL A 152 14.29 4.83 1.72
CA VAL A 152 15.14 3.75 2.23
C VAL A 152 14.76 2.47 1.51
N TRP A 153 15.63 2.04 0.59
CA TRP A 153 15.41 0.78 -0.14
C TRP A 153 15.95 -0.39 0.65
N GLU A 154 15.15 -1.44 0.76
CA GLU A 154 15.60 -2.70 1.34
C GLU A 154 16.37 -3.50 0.29
N ASP A 155 17.52 -4.01 0.66
CA ASP A 155 18.32 -4.85 -0.23
C ASP A 155 18.12 -6.34 0.05
#